data_f9054da726ee8a9401f9c114a4982205
#
_entry.id   f9054da726ee8a9401f9c114a4982205
#
_cell.length_a   1.000
_cell.length_b   1.000
_cell.length_c   1.000
_cell.angle_alpha   90.00
_cell.angle_beta   90.00
_cell.angle_gamma   90.00
#
_symmetry.space_group_name_H-M   'P 1'
#
loop_
_entity.id
_entity.type
_entity.pdbx_description
1 polymer ?
#
loop_
_entity_poly.entity_id
_entity_poly.type
_entity_poly.pdbx_seq_one_letter_code
_entity_poly.pdbx_strand_id
1 'polypeptide(L)'
;MLYKGYIETKGKAAVEKFKNKTRFKTYEQVRNLPGFGGVLENDTILIDIDDYEQSEIMMDIVEDYQLDCRVYQTTRGKHFLFKNHQVTRNHTHVPLAIGLTADIKCGTRTSYEVIKINGEERFIEWDIEEGGTYQELPKWMLPVKAATDFLDMDAGDGRNQALFNYILTLTANGFTVDETREAIRILNKYVLKESLSDEELEVILRDEAFQKPVFFNGTTFLFERFADWLKSNCNVARINGQLHVYEDGIYQVGYREIEKVMIQQIPNLKKTQRREVLDLLELIAEEKTAADARYIAFQNGIYDIVTDQMQPFTSDLVITNKIPWDYNPDAYNELADDTLNRLACNDPVIRMLLEEVIGYCFYRKNELGQAFMLTGDKANGKSTFISCIRTILGEANTSALDLKELGDRFSTSMIFGKLANLGDDIGDDFLQGSQVAVFKKIVTGDRIKAERKGQDPFEFNPYTKLLFSANDIPRMKDKTGAVLRRLVIIPFNARFSKYLEDGVTIDPKFRPYIKYELNEQSSVEYMIKIGIEGLKRIIENNGFTKSKKVQQQLDEYENENNPIKGFIEDYGIETIENEATADVYKRYQTFCADNNMQPMGKIVFSKQIKKRLHLEIISSRIDNTVRKIFVRE
;
A
#
# COMPACT_ATOMS: atom_id res chain seq x y z
N MET A 1 -33.75 -12.64 16.10
CA MET A 1 -33.70 -13.62 14.99
C MET A 1 -32.24 -13.79 14.56
N LEU A 2 -31.83 -15.01 14.16
CA LEU A 2 -30.47 -15.29 13.68
C LEU A 2 -30.32 -15.04 12.17
N TYR A 3 -31.41 -15.10 11.42
CA TYR A 3 -31.40 -15.01 9.96
C TYR A 3 -32.33 -13.90 9.45
N LYS A 4 -31.84 -13.12 8.47
CA LYS A 4 -32.64 -12.11 7.74
C LYS A 4 -33.45 -12.69 6.58
N GLY A 5 -33.33 -14.01 6.36
CA GLY A 5 -34.06 -14.80 5.39
C GLY A 5 -33.21 -15.93 4.83
N TYR A 6 -33.70 -16.57 3.77
CA TYR A 6 -33.16 -17.82 3.27
C TYR A 6 -32.80 -17.75 1.80
N ILE A 7 -31.81 -18.57 1.39
CA ILE A 7 -31.37 -18.77 0.02
C ILE A 7 -31.35 -20.26 -0.32
N GLU A 8 -31.58 -20.59 -1.58
CA GLU A 8 -31.45 -21.94 -2.09
C GLU A 8 -29.98 -22.33 -2.22
N THR A 9 -29.64 -23.57 -1.85
CA THR A 9 -28.32 -24.14 -1.98
C THR A 9 -28.33 -25.46 -2.75
N LYS A 10 -27.22 -25.75 -3.45
CA LYS A 10 -26.92 -27.07 -4.00
C LYS A 10 -25.68 -27.59 -3.29
N GLY A 11 -25.88 -28.61 -2.43
CA GLY A 11 -24.87 -28.95 -1.43
C GLY A 11 -24.60 -27.78 -0.50
N LYS A 12 -23.33 -27.41 -0.34
CA LYS A 12 -22.93 -26.25 0.48
C LYS A 12 -22.92 -24.91 -0.27
N ALA A 13 -23.07 -24.90 -1.60
CA ALA A 13 -22.95 -23.70 -2.42
C ALA A 13 -24.32 -23.03 -2.68
N ALA A 14 -24.39 -21.70 -2.57
CA ALA A 14 -25.55 -20.92 -2.95
C ALA A 14 -25.78 -21.01 -4.47
N VAL A 15 -27.05 -21.26 -4.88
CA VAL A 15 -27.43 -21.39 -6.29
C VAL A 15 -27.48 -20.01 -6.99
N GLU A 16 -27.70 -18.95 -6.24
CA GLU A 16 -27.85 -17.60 -6.75
C GLU A 16 -26.88 -16.60 -6.08
N LYS A 17 -26.53 -15.53 -6.80
CA LYS A 17 -25.77 -14.40 -6.22
C LYS A 17 -26.66 -13.68 -5.20
N PHE A 18 -26.27 -13.63 -3.95
CA PHE A 18 -27.08 -13.08 -2.86
C PHE A 18 -26.44 -11.90 -2.10
N LYS A 19 -25.15 -11.63 -2.28
CA LYS A 19 -24.42 -10.61 -1.50
C LYS A 19 -25.00 -9.19 -1.60
N ASN A 20 -25.64 -8.87 -2.71
CA ASN A 20 -26.25 -7.54 -2.94
C ASN A 20 -27.78 -7.55 -2.86
N LYS A 21 -28.38 -8.62 -2.33
CA LYS A 21 -29.85 -8.71 -2.18
C LYS A 21 -30.30 -8.03 -0.90
N THR A 22 -31.37 -7.24 -1.01
CA THR A 22 -32.06 -6.60 0.12
C THR A 22 -33.27 -7.41 0.62
N ARG A 23 -33.73 -8.40 -0.16
CA ARG A 23 -34.86 -9.27 0.19
C ARG A 23 -34.47 -10.73 -0.03
N PHE A 24 -34.74 -11.54 0.95
CA PHE A 24 -34.49 -12.99 0.95
C PHE A 24 -35.82 -13.75 1.00
N LYS A 25 -35.77 -15.06 0.67
CA LYS A 25 -36.92 -15.96 0.76
C LYS A 25 -37.31 -16.16 2.23
N THR A 26 -38.59 -16.39 2.49
CA THR A 26 -39.07 -16.82 3.81
C THR A 26 -38.82 -18.33 4.01
N TYR A 27 -38.89 -18.82 5.24
CA TYR A 27 -38.76 -20.26 5.54
C TYR A 27 -39.79 -21.09 4.77
N GLU A 28 -41.06 -20.65 4.71
CA GLU A 28 -42.13 -21.33 3.98
C GLU A 28 -41.82 -21.49 2.48
N GLN A 29 -41.07 -20.58 1.89
CA GLN A 29 -40.67 -20.64 0.48
C GLN A 29 -39.53 -21.60 0.19
N VAL A 30 -38.73 -21.97 1.22
CA VAL A 30 -37.52 -22.80 1.04
C VAL A 30 -37.64 -24.18 1.69
N ARG A 31 -38.55 -24.40 2.64
CA ARG A 31 -38.63 -25.65 3.43
C ARG A 31 -38.78 -26.91 2.58
N ASN A 32 -39.42 -26.83 1.40
CA ASN A 32 -39.60 -27.96 0.48
C ASN A 32 -38.45 -28.13 -0.52
N LEU A 33 -37.46 -27.24 -0.52
CA LEU A 33 -36.30 -27.34 -1.40
C LEU A 33 -35.34 -28.44 -0.90
N PRO A 34 -34.58 -29.10 -1.79
CA PRO A 34 -33.60 -30.11 -1.42
C PRO A 34 -32.41 -29.55 -0.63
N GLY A 35 -32.17 -28.22 -0.69
CA GLY A 35 -31.13 -27.55 0.07
C GLY A 35 -31.41 -26.06 0.20
N PHE A 36 -31.20 -25.55 1.40
CA PHE A 36 -31.26 -24.11 1.66
C PHE A 36 -30.35 -23.69 2.82
N GLY A 37 -30.02 -22.42 2.85
CA GLY A 37 -29.25 -21.81 3.94
C GLY A 37 -29.89 -20.54 4.46
N GLY A 38 -29.70 -20.25 5.74
CA GLY A 38 -30.11 -19.02 6.40
C GLY A 38 -29.04 -17.94 6.27
N VAL A 39 -29.39 -16.80 5.68
CA VAL A 39 -28.49 -15.64 5.60
C VAL A 39 -28.45 -14.95 6.95
N LEU A 40 -27.27 -14.86 7.55
CA LEU A 40 -27.09 -14.33 8.89
C LEU A 40 -27.55 -12.88 9.00
N GLU A 41 -28.25 -12.55 10.09
CA GLU A 41 -28.51 -11.14 10.44
C GLU A 41 -27.19 -10.39 10.66
N ASN A 42 -27.21 -9.07 10.51
CA ASN A 42 -25.99 -8.27 10.59
C ASN A 42 -25.27 -8.40 11.93
N ASP A 43 -26.02 -8.60 12.99
CA ASP A 43 -25.53 -8.80 14.36
C ASP A 43 -25.30 -10.28 14.74
N THR A 44 -25.44 -11.21 13.79
CA THR A 44 -25.27 -12.65 14.02
C THR A 44 -23.88 -13.10 13.59
N ILE A 45 -23.27 -13.92 14.42
CA ILE A 45 -21.99 -14.60 14.17
C ILE A 45 -22.16 -16.10 14.25
N LEU A 46 -21.46 -16.78 13.36
CA LEU A 46 -21.34 -18.23 13.30
C LEU A 46 -19.89 -18.62 13.59
N ILE A 47 -19.69 -19.46 14.61
CA ILE A 47 -18.44 -20.14 14.93
C ILE A 47 -18.56 -21.57 14.42
N ASP A 48 -17.73 -21.96 13.46
CA ASP A 48 -17.75 -23.23 12.73
C ASP A 48 -16.51 -24.03 13.17
N ILE A 49 -16.71 -25.06 13.98
CA ILE A 49 -15.65 -25.96 14.44
C ILE A 49 -15.77 -27.26 13.66
N ASP A 50 -14.94 -27.44 12.65
CA ASP A 50 -14.93 -28.59 11.71
C ASP A 50 -14.16 -29.81 12.25
N ASP A 51 -13.65 -29.77 13.47
CA ASP A 51 -13.03 -30.88 14.20
C ASP A 51 -14.00 -31.43 15.23
N TYR A 52 -14.24 -32.76 15.19
CA TYR A 52 -15.25 -33.38 16.05
C TYR A 52 -14.89 -33.27 17.53
N GLU A 53 -13.65 -33.55 17.92
CA GLU A 53 -13.21 -33.51 19.32
C GLU A 53 -13.28 -32.10 19.89
N GLN A 54 -12.79 -31.12 19.16
CA GLN A 54 -12.87 -29.72 19.57
C GLN A 54 -14.31 -29.20 19.62
N SER A 55 -15.19 -29.71 18.75
CA SER A 55 -16.60 -29.30 18.75
C SER A 55 -17.38 -29.91 19.92
N GLU A 56 -17.03 -31.12 20.39
CA GLU A 56 -17.58 -31.68 21.61
C GLU A 56 -17.10 -30.92 22.86
N ILE A 57 -15.80 -30.59 22.93
CA ILE A 57 -15.28 -29.70 24.01
C ILE A 57 -16.08 -28.38 24.07
N MET A 58 -16.34 -27.76 22.93
CA MET A 58 -17.15 -26.54 22.91
C MET A 58 -18.59 -26.79 23.33
N MET A 59 -19.16 -27.96 22.97
CA MET A 59 -20.52 -28.33 23.38
C MET A 59 -20.64 -28.52 24.90
N ASP A 60 -19.67 -29.19 25.52
CA ASP A 60 -19.59 -29.37 26.98
C ASP A 60 -19.57 -27.97 27.68
N ILE A 61 -18.84 -27.01 27.11
CA ILE A 61 -18.82 -25.63 27.65
C ILE A 61 -20.19 -24.95 27.48
N VAL A 62 -20.86 -25.15 26.34
CA VAL A 62 -22.20 -24.56 26.09
C VAL A 62 -23.20 -25.11 27.12
N GLU A 63 -23.18 -26.41 27.39
CA GLU A 63 -24.05 -27.07 28.35
C GLU A 63 -23.76 -26.63 29.78
N ASP A 64 -22.50 -26.68 30.20
CA ASP A 64 -22.10 -26.31 31.56
C ASP A 64 -22.38 -24.84 31.91
N TYR A 65 -22.18 -23.93 30.94
CA TYR A 65 -22.43 -22.52 31.11
C TYR A 65 -23.86 -22.09 30.73
N GLN A 66 -24.70 -23.05 30.26
CA GLN A 66 -26.08 -22.81 29.82
C GLN A 66 -26.19 -21.61 28.85
N LEU A 67 -25.34 -21.63 27.79
CA LEU A 67 -25.23 -20.46 26.88
C LEU A 67 -26.48 -20.32 26.02
N ASP A 68 -26.99 -19.10 25.93
CA ASP A 68 -28.11 -18.73 25.05
C ASP A 68 -27.67 -18.62 23.58
N CYS A 69 -27.40 -19.76 22.96
CA CYS A 69 -26.97 -19.87 21.57
C CYS A 69 -27.73 -20.96 20.84
N ARG A 70 -27.58 -21.04 19.50
CA ARG A 70 -28.06 -22.19 18.71
C ARG A 70 -26.88 -23.01 18.23
N VAL A 71 -26.97 -24.34 18.39
CA VAL A 71 -25.96 -25.28 17.92
C VAL A 71 -26.56 -26.25 16.90
N TYR A 72 -25.93 -26.33 15.73
CA TYR A 72 -26.24 -27.32 14.70
C TYR A 72 -25.16 -28.41 14.68
N GLN A 73 -25.58 -29.69 14.70
CA GLN A 73 -24.70 -30.79 14.37
C GLN A 73 -24.36 -30.77 12.87
N THR A 74 -23.10 -30.95 12.54
CA THR A 74 -22.61 -31.09 11.16
C THR A 74 -21.95 -32.45 10.96
N THR A 75 -21.47 -32.73 9.73
CA THR A 75 -20.82 -34.03 9.42
C THR A 75 -19.47 -34.22 10.11
N ARG A 76 -18.77 -33.14 10.46
CA ARG A 76 -17.40 -33.14 10.98
C ARG A 76 -17.23 -32.45 12.32
N GLY A 77 -18.25 -31.74 12.77
CA GLY A 77 -18.19 -30.96 13.99
C GLY A 77 -19.51 -30.23 14.23
N LYS A 78 -19.47 -29.05 14.78
CA LYS A 78 -20.66 -28.27 15.16
C LYS A 78 -20.54 -26.81 14.79
N HIS A 79 -21.71 -26.19 14.56
CA HIS A 79 -21.86 -24.76 14.26
C HIS A 79 -22.59 -24.06 15.41
N PHE A 80 -21.95 -23.05 16.00
CA PHE A 80 -22.45 -22.28 17.13
C PHE A 80 -22.82 -20.87 16.67
N LEU A 81 -24.07 -20.44 16.90
CA LEU A 81 -24.58 -19.13 16.49
C LEU A 81 -24.88 -18.26 17.70
N PHE A 82 -24.30 -17.08 17.68
CA PHE A 82 -24.46 -16.03 18.70
C PHE A 82 -24.81 -14.69 18.07
N LYS A 83 -25.12 -13.70 18.91
CA LYS A 83 -25.10 -12.30 18.50
C LYS A 83 -23.65 -11.78 18.45
N ASN A 84 -23.38 -10.80 17.57
CA ASN A 84 -22.02 -10.30 17.38
C ASN A 84 -21.98 -8.76 17.27
N HIS A 85 -21.22 -8.14 18.13
CA HIS A 85 -20.93 -6.70 18.07
C HIS A 85 -19.44 -6.37 17.98
N GLN A 86 -18.55 -7.37 17.98
CA GLN A 86 -17.10 -7.14 18.07
C GLN A 86 -16.32 -7.68 16.87
N VAL A 87 -16.75 -8.81 16.28
CA VAL A 87 -16.05 -9.41 15.12
C VAL A 87 -16.61 -8.82 13.83
N THR A 88 -15.78 -8.13 13.06
CA THR A 88 -16.21 -7.38 11.86
C THR A 88 -15.86 -8.08 10.54
N ARG A 89 -15.13 -9.19 10.57
CA ARG A 89 -14.70 -9.93 9.37
C ARG A 89 -14.79 -11.44 9.57
N ASN A 90 -14.89 -12.17 8.46
CA ASN A 90 -14.77 -13.62 8.47
C ASN A 90 -13.31 -14.03 8.72
N HIS A 91 -13.14 -15.14 9.41
CA HIS A 91 -11.84 -15.79 9.64
C HIS A 91 -11.91 -17.24 9.21
N THR A 92 -10.78 -17.81 8.81
CA THR A 92 -10.64 -19.20 8.47
C THR A 92 -9.51 -19.79 9.29
N HIS A 93 -9.77 -20.91 9.94
CA HIS A 93 -8.82 -21.67 10.76
C HIS A 93 -8.07 -20.77 11.76
N VAL A 94 -8.82 -20.06 12.62
CA VAL A 94 -8.28 -19.12 13.60
C VAL A 94 -8.41 -19.70 15.02
N PRO A 95 -7.37 -19.57 15.87
CA PRO A 95 -7.49 -19.92 17.27
C PRO A 95 -8.43 -18.96 18.01
N LEU A 96 -9.32 -19.53 18.79
CA LEU A 96 -10.15 -18.81 19.77
C LEU A 96 -9.34 -18.61 21.07
N ALA A 97 -9.76 -17.64 21.89
CA ALA A 97 -9.06 -17.30 23.13
C ALA A 97 -8.96 -18.47 24.15
N ILE A 98 -9.76 -19.50 24.03
CA ILE A 98 -9.66 -20.73 24.80
C ILE A 98 -8.80 -21.81 24.17
N GLY A 99 -8.13 -21.55 23.03
CA GLY A 99 -7.21 -22.48 22.39
C GLY A 99 -7.83 -23.45 21.37
N LEU A 100 -9.16 -23.44 21.18
CA LEU A 100 -9.83 -24.19 20.11
C LEU A 100 -9.71 -23.46 18.78
N THR A 101 -9.79 -24.19 17.67
CA THR A 101 -9.67 -23.62 16.32
C THR A 101 -11.02 -23.61 15.60
N ALA A 102 -11.39 -22.50 14.97
CA ALA A 102 -12.65 -22.34 14.28
C ALA A 102 -12.55 -21.50 12.99
N ASP A 103 -13.54 -21.68 12.11
CA ASP A 103 -13.89 -20.72 11.07
C ASP A 103 -14.96 -19.75 11.62
N ILE A 104 -14.86 -18.48 11.31
CA ILE A 104 -15.81 -17.46 11.78
C ILE A 104 -16.48 -16.79 10.58
N LYS A 105 -17.82 -16.75 10.59
CA LYS A 105 -18.63 -16.11 9.56
C LYS A 105 -19.54 -15.05 10.20
N CYS A 106 -19.42 -13.80 9.76
CA CYS A 106 -20.19 -12.67 10.27
C CYS A 106 -21.33 -12.28 9.34
N GLY A 107 -22.48 -11.94 9.90
CA GLY A 107 -23.63 -11.44 9.14
C GLY A 107 -23.36 -10.11 8.44
N THR A 108 -22.49 -9.27 8.99
CA THR A 108 -22.01 -8.02 8.35
C THR A 108 -21.31 -8.24 7.01
N ARG A 109 -20.79 -9.46 6.76
CA ARG A 109 -20.14 -9.87 5.51
C ARG A 109 -21.09 -10.65 4.58
N THR A 110 -22.40 -10.60 4.85
CA THR A 110 -23.43 -11.32 4.09
C THR A 110 -23.09 -12.81 3.98
N SER A 111 -22.79 -13.41 5.11
CA SER A 111 -22.53 -14.86 5.23
C SER A 111 -23.84 -15.64 5.42
N TYR A 112 -23.81 -16.94 5.18
CA TYR A 112 -24.95 -17.81 5.42
C TYR A 112 -24.53 -19.12 6.08
N GLU A 113 -25.49 -19.69 6.79
CA GLU A 113 -25.45 -21.03 7.38
C GLU A 113 -26.25 -21.99 6.51
N VAL A 114 -25.69 -23.15 6.18
CA VAL A 114 -26.40 -24.19 5.44
C VAL A 114 -27.25 -24.99 6.41
N ILE A 115 -28.56 -24.93 6.27
CA ILE A 115 -29.53 -25.58 7.19
C ILE A 115 -30.02 -26.91 6.65
N LYS A 116 -30.18 -27.02 5.32
CA LYS A 116 -30.66 -28.26 4.67
C LYS A 116 -29.75 -28.66 3.54
N ILE A 117 -29.40 -29.95 3.47
CA ILE A 117 -28.55 -30.55 2.43
C ILE A 117 -29.19 -31.84 1.95
N ASN A 118 -29.36 -32.01 0.62
CA ASN A 118 -29.87 -33.23 -0.01
C ASN A 118 -31.21 -33.76 0.58
N GLY A 119 -32.07 -32.85 1.01
CA GLY A 119 -33.37 -33.16 1.56
C GLY A 119 -33.42 -33.32 3.09
N GLU A 120 -32.27 -33.36 3.74
CA GLU A 120 -32.16 -33.50 5.20
C GLU A 120 -31.82 -32.17 5.85
N GLU A 121 -32.60 -31.76 6.86
CA GLU A 121 -32.30 -30.61 7.70
C GLU A 121 -31.26 -31.00 8.76
N ARG A 122 -30.35 -30.07 9.05
CA ARG A 122 -29.38 -30.27 10.14
C ARG A 122 -30.09 -30.35 11.48
N PHE A 123 -29.65 -31.27 12.30
CA PHE A 123 -30.15 -31.43 13.66
C PHE A 123 -29.71 -30.22 14.51
N ILE A 124 -30.69 -29.62 15.21
CA ILE A 124 -30.45 -28.63 16.24
C ILE A 124 -30.21 -29.37 17.54
N GLU A 125 -29.01 -29.32 18.03
CA GLU A 125 -28.58 -30.02 19.24
C GLU A 125 -28.86 -29.21 20.50
N TRP A 126 -28.73 -27.87 20.37
CA TRP A 126 -28.97 -26.92 21.44
C TRP A 126 -29.67 -25.67 20.89
N ASP A 127 -30.61 -25.12 21.67
CA ASP A 127 -31.28 -23.85 21.32
C ASP A 127 -31.80 -23.15 22.59
N ILE A 128 -32.09 -21.88 22.48
CA ILE A 128 -32.72 -21.12 23.56
C ILE A 128 -34.16 -21.57 23.79
N GLU A 129 -34.68 -21.38 25.01
CA GLU A 129 -36.09 -21.58 25.31
C GLU A 129 -37.00 -20.68 24.46
N GLU A 130 -38.25 -21.11 24.30
CA GLU A 130 -39.24 -20.35 23.51
C GLU A 130 -39.48 -18.98 24.12
N GLY A 131 -39.19 -17.92 23.32
CA GLY A 131 -39.26 -16.53 23.76
C GLY A 131 -37.96 -15.97 24.33
N GLY A 132 -36.89 -16.76 24.43
CA GLY A 132 -35.54 -16.31 24.83
C GLY A 132 -34.85 -15.43 23.78
N THR A 133 -33.71 -14.86 24.17
CA THR A 133 -32.85 -14.06 23.30
C THR A 133 -31.44 -14.62 23.25
N TYR A 134 -30.89 -14.74 22.05
CA TYR A 134 -29.50 -15.18 21.87
C TYR A 134 -28.53 -14.16 22.48
N GLN A 135 -27.57 -14.63 23.25
CA GLN A 135 -26.56 -13.79 23.89
C GLN A 135 -25.50 -13.33 22.88
N GLU A 136 -24.72 -12.34 23.31
CA GLU A 136 -23.51 -11.92 22.59
C GLU A 136 -22.45 -13.02 22.68
N LEU A 137 -21.55 -13.05 21.65
CA LEU A 137 -20.43 -13.97 21.65
C LEU A 137 -19.57 -13.74 22.89
N PRO A 138 -19.36 -14.76 23.74
CA PRO A 138 -18.47 -14.65 24.89
C PRO A 138 -17.06 -14.23 24.49
N LYS A 139 -16.41 -13.40 25.31
CA LYS A 139 -15.05 -12.89 25.03
C LYS A 139 -14.04 -14.01 24.78
N TRP A 140 -14.11 -15.08 25.53
CA TRP A 140 -13.23 -16.24 25.39
C TRP A 140 -13.43 -17.04 24.09
N MET A 141 -14.47 -16.77 23.29
CA MET A 141 -14.65 -17.26 21.92
C MET A 141 -14.13 -16.30 20.86
N LEU A 142 -13.58 -15.14 21.22
CA LEU A 142 -12.99 -14.23 20.25
C LEU A 142 -11.74 -14.82 19.60
N PRO A 143 -11.50 -14.54 18.29
CA PRO A 143 -10.28 -14.95 17.63
C PRO A 143 -9.08 -14.22 18.22
N VAL A 144 -8.02 -14.96 18.50
CA VAL A 144 -6.75 -14.41 18.99
C VAL A 144 -5.59 -14.91 18.14
N LYS A 145 -4.52 -14.12 18.08
CA LYS A 145 -3.26 -14.61 17.49
C LYS A 145 -2.49 -15.38 18.56
N ALA A 146 -2.59 -16.69 18.55
CA ALA A 146 -1.85 -17.58 19.44
C ALA A 146 -1.12 -18.64 18.60
N ALA A 147 0.11 -18.93 19.00
CA ALA A 147 0.91 -19.99 18.38
C ALA A 147 0.96 -21.26 19.26
N THR A 148 0.36 -21.23 20.46
CA THR A 148 0.42 -22.34 21.42
C THR A 148 -0.74 -23.29 21.15
N ASP A 149 -0.41 -24.54 20.87
CA ASP A 149 -1.37 -25.62 20.84
C ASP A 149 -1.51 -26.22 22.26
N PHE A 150 -2.69 -26.04 22.83
CA PHE A 150 -2.99 -26.55 24.18
C PHE A 150 -3.59 -27.94 24.18
N LEU A 151 -4.18 -28.40 23.07
CA LEU A 151 -4.82 -29.69 22.94
C LEU A 151 -3.83 -30.85 23.04
N ASP A 152 -2.60 -30.65 22.54
CA ASP A 152 -1.56 -31.68 22.55
C ASP A 152 -0.61 -31.61 23.75
N MET A 153 -0.89 -30.76 24.76
CA MET A 153 -0.03 -30.63 25.94
C MET A 153 -0.31 -31.71 27.00
N ASP A 154 0.69 -32.53 27.26
CA ASP A 154 0.67 -33.56 28.32
C ASP A 154 1.33 -33.08 29.63
N ALA A 155 1.19 -33.86 30.70
CA ALA A 155 1.88 -33.64 31.97
C ALA A 155 3.40 -33.67 31.75
N GLY A 156 4.07 -32.57 32.11
CA GLY A 156 5.51 -32.40 31.89
C GLY A 156 5.91 -31.44 30.75
N ASP A 157 4.98 -31.10 29.85
CA ASP A 157 5.25 -30.20 28.71
C ASP A 157 5.29 -28.70 29.08
N GLY A 158 5.31 -28.39 30.36
CA GLY A 158 5.42 -27.04 30.84
C GLY A 158 4.11 -26.24 30.79
N ARG A 159 2.96 -26.90 30.99
CA ARG A 159 1.60 -26.31 31.01
C ARG A 159 1.49 -25.04 31.84
N ASN A 160 2.07 -25.02 33.04
CA ASN A 160 2.08 -23.86 33.93
C ASN A 160 2.72 -22.65 33.27
N GLN A 161 3.87 -22.86 32.61
CA GLN A 161 4.59 -21.81 31.90
C GLN A 161 3.84 -21.38 30.63
N ALA A 162 3.21 -22.31 29.92
CA ALA A 162 2.41 -22.02 28.73
C ALA A 162 1.19 -21.17 29.08
N LEU A 163 0.42 -21.53 30.11
CA LEU A 163 -0.71 -20.73 30.60
C LEU A 163 -0.27 -19.36 31.13
N PHE A 164 0.83 -19.29 31.87
CA PHE A 164 1.37 -18.03 32.32
C PHE A 164 1.77 -17.10 31.13
N ASN A 165 2.41 -17.65 30.13
CA ASN A 165 2.74 -16.88 28.90
C ASN A 165 1.47 -16.49 28.12
N TYR A 166 0.43 -17.32 28.19
CA TYR A 166 -0.82 -17.07 27.50
C TYR A 166 -1.63 -15.88 28.09
N ILE A 167 -1.47 -15.61 29.39
CA ILE A 167 -1.99 -14.38 30.02
C ILE A 167 -1.55 -13.15 29.22
N LEU A 168 -0.26 -13.09 28.83
CA LEU A 168 0.29 -11.97 28.08
C LEU A 168 -0.32 -11.88 26.68
N THR A 169 -0.59 -13.02 26.06
CA THR A 169 -1.24 -13.07 24.75
C THR A 169 -2.67 -12.53 24.82
N LEU A 170 -3.46 -12.94 25.79
CA LEU A 170 -4.84 -12.48 25.95
C LEU A 170 -4.89 -10.99 26.31
N THR A 171 -4.08 -10.53 27.26
CA THR A 171 -4.02 -9.11 27.62
C THR A 171 -3.57 -8.22 26.47
N ALA A 172 -2.62 -8.69 25.63
CA ALA A 172 -2.20 -8.00 24.41
C ALA A 172 -3.32 -7.93 23.33
N ASN A 173 -4.25 -8.89 23.34
CA ASN A 173 -5.44 -8.86 22.47
C ASN A 173 -6.63 -8.06 23.08
N GLY A 174 -6.38 -7.30 24.16
CA GLY A 174 -7.36 -6.38 24.76
C GLY A 174 -8.31 -7.03 25.77
N PHE A 175 -8.00 -8.23 26.26
CA PHE A 175 -8.74 -8.85 27.35
C PHE A 175 -8.43 -8.16 28.69
N THR A 176 -9.45 -7.88 29.46
CA THR A 176 -9.29 -7.43 30.85
C THR A 176 -8.73 -8.57 31.72
N VAL A 177 -8.31 -8.24 32.95
CA VAL A 177 -7.82 -9.24 33.91
C VAL A 177 -8.86 -10.33 34.15
N ASP A 178 -10.13 -9.96 34.36
CA ASP A 178 -11.21 -10.90 34.64
C ASP A 178 -11.57 -11.76 33.43
N GLU A 179 -11.65 -11.16 32.23
CA GLU A 179 -11.85 -11.90 30.97
C GLU A 179 -10.70 -12.88 30.69
N THR A 180 -9.46 -12.50 31.00
CA THR A 180 -8.29 -13.38 30.86
C THR A 180 -8.35 -14.54 31.87
N ARG A 181 -8.70 -14.28 33.11
CA ARG A 181 -8.90 -15.32 34.14
C ARG A 181 -9.97 -16.32 33.73
N GLU A 182 -11.09 -15.83 33.25
CA GLU A 182 -12.19 -16.67 32.77
C GLU A 182 -11.72 -17.57 31.60
N ALA A 183 -11.10 -16.99 30.57
CA ALA A 183 -10.61 -17.74 29.40
C ALA A 183 -9.60 -18.83 29.80
N ILE A 184 -8.66 -18.53 30.72
CA ILE A 184 -7.66 -19.51 31.18
C ILE A 184 -8.30 -20.61 32.06
N ARG A 185 -9.28 -20.28 32.90
CA ARG A 185 -10.01 -21.32 33.68
C ARG A 185 -10.79 -22.26 32.76
N ILE A 186 -11.45 -21.75 31.75
CA ILE A 186 -12.15 -22.56 30.75
C ILE A 186 -11.14 -23.42 29.98
N LEU A 187 -10.03 -22.83 29.51
CA LEU A 187 -8.97 -23.58 28.81
C LEU A 187 -8.41 -24.70 29.70
N ASN A 188 -8.11 -24.43 30.97
CA ASN A 188 -7.61 -25.43 31.92
C ASN A 188 -8.61 -26.55 32.14
N LYS A 189 -9.91 -26.25 32.29
CA LYS A 189 -10.94 -27.22 32.64
C LYS A 189 -11.32 -28.14 31.46
N TYR A 190 -11.39 -27.57 30.23
CA TYR A 190 -11.99 -28.27 29.10
C TYR A 190 -11.01 -28.61 27.97
N VAL A 191 -9.96 -27.83 27.78
CA VAL A 191 -9.08 -27.93 26.60
C VAL A 191 -7.80 -28.71 26.90
N LEU A 192 -7.21 -28.53 28.09
CA LEU A 192 -6.05 -29.30 28.48
C LEU A 192 -6.47 -30.77 28.78
N LYS A 193 -5.74 -31.75 28.21
CA LYS A 193 -5.96 -33.15 28.47
C LYS A 193 -5.89 -33.51 29.96
N GLU A 194 -4.95 -32.90 30.66
CA GLU A 194 -4.80 -32.99 32.10
C GLU A 194 -4.81 -31.59 32.69
N SER A 195 -5.90 -31.23 33.37
CA SER A 195 -6.05 -29.92 34.01
C SER A 195 -5.02 -29.73 35.14
N LEU A 196 -4.59 -28.51 35.36
CA LEU A 196 -3.88 -28.13 36.59
C LEU A 196 -4.84 -28.14 37.77
N SER A 197 -4.31 -28.40 38.98
CA SER A 197 -5.10 -28.23 40.20
C SER A 197 -5.50 -26.77 40.42
N ASP A 198 -6.56 -26.55 41.22
CA ASP A 198 -7.02 -25.19 41.53
C ASP A 198 -5.92 -24.38 42.20
N GLU A 199 -5.09 -25.02 43.07
CA GLU A 199 -3.99 -24.31 43.74
C GLU A 199 -2.92 -23.87 42.75
N GLU A 200 -2.55 -24.71 41.80
CA GLU A 200 -1.58 -24.37 40.75
C GLU A 200 -2.13 -23.26 39.83
N LEU A 201 -3.40 -23.35 39.46
CA LEU A 201 -4.05 -22.37 38.60
C LEU A 201 -4.15 -21.00 39.25
N GLU A 202 -4.50 -20.92 40.55
CA GLU A 202 -4.56 -19.66 41.29
C GLU A 202 -3.17 -19.01 41.44
N VAL A 203 -2.08 -19.80 41.51
CA VAL A 203 -0.72 -19.27 41.47
C VAL A 203 -0.42 -18.60 40.11
N ILE A 204 -0.93 -19.18 39.02
CA ILE A 204 -0.78 -18.62 37.67
C ILE A 204 -1.64 -17.36 37.51
N LEU A 205 -2.86 -17.35 38.05
CA LEU A 205 -3.85 -16.27 37.90
C LEU A 205 -3.78 -15.18 38.98
N ARG A 206 -2.73 -15.17 39.82
CA ARG A 206 -2.54 -14.14 40.85
C ARG A 206 -2.38 -12.74 40.20
N ASP A 207 -2.68 -11.69 40.94
CA ASP A 207 -2.65 -10.30 40.47
C ASP A 207 -1.28 -9.90 39.90
N GLU A 208 -0.18 -10.39 40.46
CA GLU A 208 1.16 -10.11 40.00
C GLU A 208 1.44 -10.68 38.60
N ALA A 209 0.74 -11.74 38.20
CA ALA A 209 0.88 -12.32 36.85
C ALA A 209 0.35 -11.40 35.75
N PHE A 210 -0.57 -10.49 36.09
CA PHE A 210 -1.12 -9.50 35.17
C PHE A 210 -0.34 -8.18 35.18
N GLN A 211 0.67 -8.06 36.07
CA GLN A 211 1.62 -6.96 35.97
C GLN A 211 2.48 -7.13 34.72
N LYS A 212 3.09 -6.00 34.25
CA LYS A 212 3.90 -5.98 33.02
C LYS A 212 4.84 -7.18 32.92
N PRO A 213 5.02 -7.76 31.71
CA PRO A 213 5.86 -8.95 31.52
C PRO A 213 7.23 -8.76 32.15
N VAL A 214 7.70 -9.75 32.90
CA VAL A 214 9.00 -9.72 33.59
C VAL A 214 10.10 -9.95 32.57
N PHE A 215 10.77 -8.88 32.17
CA PHE A 215 11.93 -8.92 31.26
C PHE A 215 13.27 -8.95 32.03
N PHE A 216 13.24 -9.11 33.35
CA PHE A 216 14.43 -9.20 34.19
C PHE A 216 14.30 -10.36 35.17
N ASN A 217 15.41 -11.07 35.38
CA ASN A 217 15.57 -12.01 36.50
C ASN A 217 16.60 -11.38 37.45
N GLY A 218 16.10 -10.76 38.54
CA GLY A 218 16.92 -9.89 39.36
C GLY A 218 17.45 -8.70 38.55
N THR A 219 18.78 -8.61 38.41
CA THR A 219 19.46 -7.60 37.59
C THR A 219 19.73 -8.04 36.14
N THR A 220 19.49 -9.30 35.81
CA THR A 220 19.79 -9.88 34.49
C THR A 220 18.64 -9.60 33.54
N PHE A 221 18.93 -8.94 32.44
CA PHE A 221 17.96 -8.68 31.37
C PHE A 221 17.77 -9.92 30.50
N LEU A 222 16.51 -10.33 30.31
CA LEU A 222 16.12 -11.48 29.52
C LEU A 222 15.79 -11.02 28.10
N PHE A 223 16.83 -10.73 27.30
CA PHE A 223 16.68 -10.13 25.97
C PHE A 223 15.95 -11.05 24.98
N GLU A 224 16.09 -12.38 25.09
CA GLU A 224 15.37 -13.34 24.26
C GLU A 224 13.86 -13.25 24.51
N ARG A 225 13.47 -13.21 25.77
CA ARG A 225 12.04 -13.08 26.15
C ARG A 225 11.46 -11.76 25.65
N PHE A 226 12.25 -10.68 25.74
CA PHE A 226 11.79 -9.38 25.27
C PHE A 226 11.72 -9.30 23.75
N ALA A 227 12.64 -9.93 23.02
CA ALA A 227 12.62 -10.02 21.57
C ALA A 227 11.38 -10.83 21.07
N ASP A 228 11.12 -12.00 21.69
CA ASP A 228 9.93 -12.80 21.37
C ASP A 228 8.64 -12.04 21.67
N TRP A 229 8.61 -11.31 22.78
CA TRP A 229 7.47 -10.48 23.14
C TRP A 229 7.24 -9.37 22.09
N LEU A 230 8.28 -8.64 21.68
CA LEU A 230 8.19 -7.60 20.64
C LEU A 230 7.71 -8.19 19.31
N LYS A 231 8.25 -9.35 18.91
CA LYS A 231 7.82 -10.04 17.69
C LYS A 231 6.32 -10.36 17.72
N SER A 232 5.82 -10.89 18.84
CA SER A 232 4.46 -11.39 18.96
C SER A 232 3.44 -10.28 19.27
N ASN A 233 3.78 -9.33 20.14
CA ASN A 233 2.83 -8.34 20.65
C ASN A 233 2.93 -6.99 19.92
N CYS A 234 4.10 -6.66 19.36
CA CYS A 234 4.31 -5.45 18.57
C CYS A 234 4.38 -5.74 17.07
N ASN A 235 4.14 -6.99 16.66
CA ASN A 235 4.20 -7.42 15.28
C ASN A 235 5.50 -6.99 14.58
N VAL A 236 6.65 -7.22 15.22
CA VAL A 236 7.94 -6.97 14.59
C VAL A 236 8.16 -8.02 13.49
N ALA A 237 8.42 -7.56 12.28
CA ALA A 237 8.61 -8.40 11.11
C ALA A 237 9.72 -7.84 10.21
N ARG A 238 10.24 -8.66 9.30
CA ARG A 238 11.11 -8.22 8.22
C ARG A 238 10.28 -7.99 6.97
N ILE A 239 10.54 -6.88 6.29
CA ILE A 239 9.91 -6.53 5.02
C ILE A 239 11.04 -6.04 4.11
N ASN A 240 11.24 -6.70 2.96
CA ASN A 240 12.36 -6.44 2.06
C ASN A 240 13.72 -6.49 2.79
N GLY A 241 13.89 -7.48 3.68
CA GLY A 241 15.12 -7.68 4.45
C GLY A 241 15.39 -6.62 5.53
N GLN A 242 14.47 -5.72 5.85
CA GLN A 242 14.61 -4.70 6.88
C GLN A 242 13.61 -4.94 8.02
N LEU A 243 14.04 -4.77 9.27
CA LEU A 243 13.12 -4.85 10.41
C LEU A 243 12.12 -3.69 10.41
N HIS A 244 10.88 -4.05 10.69
CA HIS A 244 9.75 -3.13 10.86
C HIS A 244 8.98 -3.48 12.13
N VAL A 245 8.32 -2.51 12.70
CA VAL A 245 7.37 -2.68 13.81
C VAL A 245 6.01 -2.13 13.40
N TYR A 246 4.95 -2.83 13.76
CA TYR A 246 3.59 -2.36 13.51
C TYR A 246 3.18 -1.35 14.58
N GLU A 247 3.02 -0.11 14.18
CA GLU A 247 2.62 0.99 15.05
C GLU A 247 1.72 1.95 14.27
N ASP A 248 0.70 2.49 14.91
CA ASP A 248 -0.19 3.49 14.34
C ASP A 248 -0.79 3.07 12.98
N GLY A 249 -1.16 1.79 12.87
CA GLY A 249 -1.86 1.23 11.70
C GLY A 249 -0.98 0.78 10.54
N ILE A 250 0.35 0.99 10.60
CA ILE A 250 1.30 0.61 9.55
C ILE A 250 2.57 -0.03 10.11
N TYR A 251 3.36 -0.65 9.23
CA TYR A 251 4.70 -1.16 9.54
C TYR A 251 5.76 -0.08 9.34
N GLN A 252 6.30 0.44 10.43
CA GLN A 252 7.34 1.48 10.42
C GLN A 252 8.73 0.86 10.36
N VAL A 253 9.58 1.35 9.45
CA VAL A 253 10.88 0.76 9.15
C VAL A 253 11.98 1.24 10.11
N GLY A 254 12.81 0.31 10.52
CA GLY A 254 14.14 0.58 11.09
C GLY A 254 14.24 0.45 12.60
N TYR A 255 15.47 0.30 13.04
CA TYR A 255 15.83 0.07 14.44
C TYR A 255 15.33 1.16 15.39
N ARG A 256 15.36 2.41 14.93
CA ARG A 256 14.92 3.55 15.75
C ARG A 256 13.45 3.44 16.16
N GLU A 257 12.59 3.00 15.25
CA GLU A 257 11.16 2.86 15.55
C GLU A 257 10.94 1.70 16.54
N ILE A 258 11.64 0.59 16.35
CA ILE A 258 11.62 -0.53 17.30
C ILE A 258 12.19 -0.10 18.66
N GLU A 259 13.31 0.66 18.69
CA GLU A 259 13.88 1.18 19.94
C GLU A 259 12.92 2.12 20.70
N LYS A 260 12.10 2.92 19.98
CA LYS A 260 11.04 3.72 20.62
C LYS A 260 10.04 2.83 21.36
N VAL A 261 9.55 1.77 20.69
CA VAL A 261 8.66 0.79 21.32
C VAL A 261 9.33 0.12 22.52
N MET A 262 10.61 -0.26 22.38
CA MET A 262 11.37 -0.83 23.53
C MET A 262 11.42 0.11 24.72
N ILE A 263 11.67 1.41 24.49
CA ILE A 263 11.76 2.42 25.56
C ILE A 263 10.39 2.72 26.17
N GLN A 264 9.32 2.66 25.38
CA GLN A 264 7.96 2.77 25.92
C GLN A 264 7.65 1.64 26.92
N GLN A 265 8.15 0.42 26.65
CA GLN A 265 7.97 -0.72 27.52
C GLN A 265 8.95 -0.72 28.72
N ILE A 266 10.20 -0.38 28.47
CA ILE A 266 11.28 -0.36 29.48
C ILE A 266 12.05 0.97 29.36
N PRO A 267 11.64 2.03 30.07
CA PRO A 267 12.20 3.39 29.90
C PRO A 267 13.73 3.48 30.12
N ASN A 268 14.29 2.64 30.99
CA ASN A 268 15.71 2.68 31.35
C ASN A 268 16.55 1.62 30.62
N LEU A 269 16.05 1.05 29.52
CA LEU A 269 16.76 0.02 28.76
C LEU A 269 18.03 0.58 28.13
N LYS A 270 19.19 0.01 28.48
CA LYS A 270 20.53 0.45 28.02
C LYS A 270 20.70 0.22 26.52
N LYS A 271 21.54 1.03 25.88
CA LYS A 271 21.85 0.90 24.45
C LYS A 271 22.35 -0.50 24.06
N THR A 272 23.22 -1.11 24.89
CA THR A 272 23.72 -2.47 24.65
C THR A 272 22.61 -3.51 24.67
N GLN A 273 21.72 -3.41 25.65
CA GLN A 273 20.54 -4.30 25.76
C GLN A 273 19.59 -4.15 24.56
N ARG A 274 19.33 -2.92 24.11
CA ARG A 274 18.53 -2.70 22.89
C ARG A 274 19.19 -3.34 21.67
N ARG A 275 20.52 -3.23 21.57
CA ARG A 275 21.26 -3.83 20.46
C ARG A 275 21.16 -5.36 20.45
N GLU A 276 21.31 -6.02 21.58
CA GLU A 276 21.15 -7.47 21.73
C GLU A 276 19.76 -7.94 21.26
N VAL A 277 18.71 -7.20 21.64
CA VAL A 277 17.34 -7.48 21.18
C VAL A 277 17.19 -7.31 19.67
N LEU A 278 17.73 -6.22 19.10
CA LEU A 278 17.68 -5.98 17.65
C LEU A 278 18.44 -7.05 16.86
N ASP A 279 19.62 -7.42 17.31
CA ASP A 279 20.45 -8.45 16.67
C ASP A 279 19.73 -9.82 16.70
N LEU A 280 19.01 -10.13 17.78
CA LEU A 280 18.17 -11.34 17.83
C LEU A 280 16.94 -11.22 16.94
N LEU A 281 16.25 -10.07 16.92
CA LEU A 281 15.09 -9.84 16.05
C LEU A 281 15.43 -9.99 14.55
N GLU A 282 16.65 -9.60 14.12
CA GLU A 282 17.13 -9.85 12.76
C GLU A 282 17.14 -11.33 12.38
N LEU A 283 17.31 -12.22 13.36
CA LEU A 283 17.36 -13.66 13.15
C LEU A 283 15.99 -14.33 13.24
N ILE A 284 15.14 -13.87 14.17
CA ILE A 284 13.88 -14.55 14.50
C ILE A 284 12.62 -13.91 13.90
N ALA A 285 12.71 -12.65 13.39
CA ALA A 285 11.57 -11.99 12.81
C ALA A 285 11.18 -12.62 11.47
N GLU A 286 9.88 -12.84 11.30
CA GLU A 286 9.29 -13.42 10.09
C GLU A 286 9.43 -12.45 8.91
N GLU A 287 9.81 -12.97 7.74
CA GLU A 287 9.78 -12.18 6.50
C GLU A 287 8.34 -12.09 5.98
N LYS A 288 7.83 -10.87 5.86
CA LYS A 288 6.48 -10.59 5.36
C LYS A 288 6.51 -9.87 4.01
N THR A 289 5.58 -10.24 3.15
CA THR A 289 5.39 -9.58 1.85
C THR A 289 4.47 -8.37 2.01
N ALA A 290 4.84 -7.25 1.38
CA ALA A 290 4.01 -6.04 1.36
C ALA A 290 2.63 -6.33 0.74
N ALA A 291 1.59 -5.74 1.31
CA ALA A 291 0.23 -5.82 0.80
C ALA A 291 0.13 -5.20 -0.60
N ASP A 292 -0.82 -5.68 -1.40
CA ASP A 292 -1.06 -5.15 -2.74
C ASP A 292 -1.27 -3.63 -2.72
N ALA A 293 -0.82 -2.96 -3.79
CA ALA A 293 -0.90 -1.51 -3.93
C ALA A 293 -2.34 -0.96 -3.97
N ARG A 294 -3.35 -1.82 -4.16
CA ARG A 294 -4.77 -1.47 -4.07
C ARG A 294 -5.17 -0.93 -2.69
N TYR A 295 -4.44 -1.28 -1.64
CA TYR A 295 -4.70 -0.82 -0.27
C TYR A 295 -3.90 0.44 0.02
N ILE A 296 -4.59 1.52 0.33
CA ILE A 296 -4.01 2.82 0.68
C ILE A 296 -4.40 3.15 2.12
N ALA A 297 -3.40 3.35 2.98
CA ALA A 297 -3.67 3.74 4.37
C ALA A 297 -3.78 5.26 4.49
N PHE A 298 -4.91 5.73 5.01
CA PHE A 298 -5.19 7.10 5.43
C PHE A 298 -5.24 7.19 6.95
N GLN A 299 -5.38 8.39 7.52
CA GLN A 299 -5.45 8.56 8.96
C GLN A 299 -6.66 7.84 9.58
N ASN A 300 -7.78 7.79 8.89
CA ASN A 300 -9.05 7.18 9.34
C ASN A 300 -9.22 5.71 8.93
N GLY A 301 -8.20 5.04 8.35
CA GLY A 301 -8.28 3.61 8.00
C GLY A 301 -7.59 3.25 6.69
N ILE A 302 -7.87 2.05 6.20
CA ILE A 302 -7.32 1.52 4.95
C ILE A 302 -8.40 1.56 3.88
N TYR A 303 -8.13 2.26 2.79
CA TYR A 303 -8.99 2.30 1.61
C TYR A 303 -8.57 1.22 0.61
N ASP A 304 -9.54 0.44 0.15
CA ASP A 304 -9.37 -0.52 -0.94
C ASP A 304 -9.95 0.06 -2.23
N ILE A 305 -9.09 0.43 -3.17
CA ILE A 305 -9.49 1.07 -4.44
C ILE A 305 -10.33 0.16 -5.35
N VAL A 306 -10.22 -1.18 -5.18
CA VAL A 306 -10.98 -2.14 -6.00
C VAL A 306 -12.42 -2.29 -5.51
N THR A 307 -12.62 -2.30 -4.19
CA THR A 307 -13.96 -2.43 -3.60
C THR A 307 -14.62 -1.09 -3.31
N ASP A 308 -13.85 -0.01 -3.41
CA ASP A 308 -14.28 1.37 -3.07
C ASP A 308 -14.78 1.50 -1.61
N GLN A 309 -14.06 0.85 -0.68
CA GLN A 309 -14.47 0.79 0.73
C GLN A 309 -13.32 1.09 1.67
N MET A 310 -13.66 1.77 2.77
CA MET A 310 -12.77 1.92 3.93
C MET A 310 -12.89 0.71 4.85
N GLN A 311 -11.77 0.30 5.44
CA GLN A 311 -11.72 -0.76 6.44
C GLN A 311 -10.78 -0.36 7.58
N PRO A 312 -10.97 -0.92 8.80
CA PRO A 312 -10.10 -0.67 9.93
C PRO A 312 -8.66 -1.10 9.67
N PHE A 313 -7.72 -0.51 10.41
CA PHE A 313 -6.33 -0.94 10.41
C PHE A 313 -6.19 -2.37 10.91
N THR A 314 -5.30 -3.12 10.26
CA THR A 314 -4.94 -4.48 10.68
C THR A 314 -3.47 -4.76 10.37
N SER A 315 -2.78 -5.44 11.29
CA SER A 315 -1.41 -5.91 11.08
C SER A 315 -1.28 -7.04 10.04
N ASP A 316 -2.39 -7.60 9.56
CA ASP A 316 -2.38 -8.60 8.49
C ASP A 316 -2.12 -8.00 7.12
N LEU A 317 -2.47 -6.72 6.93
CA LEU A 317 -2.12 -5.97 5.74
C LEU A 317 -0.80 -5.24 5.96
N VAL A 318 0.26 -5.75 5.34
CA VAL A 318 1.61 -5.18 5.46
C VAL A 318 1.71 -3.90 4.62
N ILE A 319 1.35 -2.77 5.22
CA ILE A 319 1.42 -1.44 4.61
C ILE A 319 2.48 -0.63 5.36
N THR A 320 3.36 0.04 4.63
CA THR A 320 4.49 0.81 5.18
C THR A 320 4.35 2.32 5.03
N ASN A 321 3.28 2.79 4.39
CA ASN A 321 3.00 4.21 4.18
C ASN A 321 1.58 4.54 4.65
N LYS A 322 1.44 5.62 5.40
CA LYS A 322 0.14 6.18 5.78
C LYS A 322 0.07 7.64 5.36
N ILE A 323 -0.96 8.02 4.65
CA ILE A 323 -1.30 9.41 4.34
C ILE A 323 -1.82 10.04 5.63
N PRO A 324 -1.21 11.15 6.11
CA PRO A 324 -1.52 11.71 7.43
C PRO A 324 -2.81 12.54 7.47
N TRP A 325 -3.76 12.20 6.61
CA TRP A 325 -5.06 12.85 6.46
C TRP A 325 -6.16 11.82 6.32
N ASP A 326 -7.39 12.22 6.64
CA ASP A 326 -8.57 11.40 6.44
C ASP A 326 -8.93 11.31 4.94
N TYR A 327 -9.40 10.15 4.51
CA TYR A 327 -10.11 10.03 3.25
C TYR A 327 -11.58 10.32 3.47
N ASN A 328 -12.07 11.36 2.79
CA ASN A 328 -13.47 11.77 2.81
C ASN A 328 -13.99 11.78 1.35
N PRO A 329 -14.85 10.82 0.97
CA PRO A 329 -15.39 10.73 -0.40
C PRO A 329 -16.31 11.90 -0.77
N ASP A 330 -16.87 12.61 0.23
CA ASP A 330 -17.76 13.74 0.01
C ASP A 330 -17.07 15.10 0.09
N ALA A 331 -15.73 15.12 0.28
CA ALA A 331 -14.96 16.35 0.40
C ALA A 331 -15.11 17.24 -0.84
N TYR A 332 -15.29 18.52 -0.60
CA TYR A 332 -15.23 19.57 -1.62
C TYR A 332 -14.62 20.85 -1.02
N ASN A 333 -13.78 21.51 -1.80
CA ASN A 333 -13.21 22.81 -1.44
C ASN A 333 -13.06 23.68 -2.68
N GLU A 334 -13.81 24.79 -2.71
CA GLU A 334 -13.86 25.69 -3.86
C GLU A 334 -12.49 26.32 -4.19
N LEU A 335 -11.71 26.68 -3.16
CA LEU A 335 -10.40 27.28 -3.36
C LEU A 335 -9.42 26.31 -4.03
N ALA A 336 -9.39 25.05 -3.56
CA ALA A 336 -8.54 24.03 -4.14
C ALA A 336 -9.00 23.68 -5.56
N ASP A 337 -10.30 23.61 -5.81
CA ASP A 337 -10.84 23.37 -7.13
C ASP A 337 -10.52 24.49 -8.12
N ASP A 338 -10.80 25.77 -7.77
CA ASP A 338 -10.43 26.92 -8.61
C ASP A 338 -8.91 26.99 -8.85
N THR A 339 -8.11 26.70 -7.83
CA THR A 339 -6.65 26.70 -7.96
C THR A 339 -6.17 25.67 -8.98
N LEU A 340 -6.66 24.45 -8.92
CA LEU A 340 -6.28 23.40 -9.87
C LEU A 340 -6.79 23.70 -11.28
N ASN A 341 -7.99 24.29 -11.44
CA ASN A 341 -8.50 24.73 -12.72
C ASN A 341 -7.62 25.84 -13.32
N ARG A 342 -7.19 26.81 -12.51
CA ARG A 342 -6.26 27.87 -12.93
C ARG A 342 -4.88 27.32 -13.30
N LEU A 343 -4.33 26.38 -12.53
CA LEU A 343 -3.07 25.69 -12.85
C LEU A 343 -3.15 25.00 -14.21
N ALA A 344 -4.29 24.39 -14.51
CA ALA A 344 -4.56 23.76 -15.81
C ALA A 344 -4.89 24.77 -16.93
N CYS A 345 -4.92 26.08 -16.67
CA CYS A 345 -5.41 27.12 -17.60
C CYS A 345 -6.85 26.81 -18.10
N ASN A 346 -7.71 26.26 -17.24
CA ASN A 346 -9.06 25.76 -17.54
C ASN A 346 -9.12 24.70 -18.66
N ASP A 347 -8.01 24.02 -18.92
CA ASP A 347 -7.98 22.88 -19.84
C ASP A 347 -8.37 21.60 -19.07
N PRO A 348 -9.52 20.99 -19.39
CA PRO A 348 -10.01 19.83 -18.65
C PRO A 348 -9.09 18.62 -18.76
N VAL A 349 -8.34 18.50 -19.87
CA VAL A 349 -7.41 17.38 -20.09
C VAL A 349 -6.17 17.54 -19.20
N ILE A 350 -5.63 18.75 -19.08
CA ILE A 350 -4.53 19.05 -18.15
C ILE A 350 -5.02 18.90 -16.70
N ARG A 351 -6.25 19.37 -16.39
CA ARG A 351 -6.84 19.20 -15.07
C ARG A 351 -6.92 17.74 -14.67
N MET A 352 -7.46 16.87 -15.52
CA MET A 352 -7.50 15.42 -15.28
C MET A 352 -6.10 14.84 -15.04
N LEU A 353 -5.11 15.29 -15.79
CA LEU A 353 -3.73 14.84 -15.65
C LEU A 353 -3.12 15.27 -14.29
N LEU A 354 -3.42 16.48 -13.79
CA LEU A 354 -2.99 16.91 -12.45
C LEU A 354 -3.60 16.04 -11.34
N GLU A 355 -4.88 15.69 -11.44
CA GLU A 355 -5.56 14.77 -10.53
C GLU A 355 -4.91 13.38 -10.56
N GLU A 356 -4.59 12.89 -11.74
CA GLU A 356 -3.91 11.61 -11.97
C GLU A 356 -2.50 11.60 -11.36
N VAL A 357 -1.75 12.70 -11.46
CA VAL A 357 -0.44 12.83 -10.82
C VAL A 357 -0.55 12.73 -9.30
N ILE A 358 -1.52 13.43 -8.69
CA ILE A 358 -1.79 13.33 -7.25
C ILE A 358 -2.11 11.87 -6.89
N GLY A 359 -3.04 11.24 -7.60
CA GLY A 359 -3.49 9.88 -7.34
C GLY A 359 -2.39 8.84 -7.52
N TYR A 360 -1.57 8.98 -8.56
CA TYR A 360 -0.47 8.06 -8.81
C TYR A 360 0.56 8.08 -7.67
N CYS A 361 0.72 9.21 -6.97
CA CYS A 361 1.58 9.29 -5.78
C CYS A 361 1.09 8.41 -4.61
N PHE A 362 -0.18 8.01 -4.55
CA PHE A 362 -0.68 7.07 -3.53
C PHE A 362 -0.36 5.60 -3.87
N TYR A 363 -0.10 5.30 -5.14
CA TYR A 363 -0.02 3.94 -5.66
C TYR A 363 1.38 3.35 -5.51
N ARG A 364 1.53 2.29 -4.72
CA ARG A 364 2.81 1.66 -4.39
C ARG A 364 3.34 0.70 -5.47
N LYS A 365 3.11 1.00 -6.76
CA LYS A 365 3.67 0.31 -7.92
C LYS A 365 4.08 1.32 -9.00
N ASN A 366 5.11 0.99 -9.77
CA ASN A 366 5.63 1.79 -10.88
C ASN A 366 5.41 1.14 -12.26
N GLU A 367 4.34 0.35 -12.41
CA GLU A 367 4.07 -0.43 -13.62
C GLU A 367 3.81 0.42 -14.88
N LEU A 368 3.36 1.67 -14.72
CA LEU A 368 3.18 2.59 -15.84
C LEU A 368 4.49 3.23 -16.32
N GLY A 369 5.54 3.16 -15.52
CA GLY A 369 6.88 3.60 -15.90
C GLY A 369 7.00 5.07 -16.29
N GLN A 370 6.29 5.97 -15.58
CA GLN A 370 6.26 7.41 -15.87
C GLN A 370 6.88 8.25 -14.74
N ALA A 371 7.59 9.31 -15.13
CA ALA A 371 8.06 10.40 -14.28
C ALA A 371 7.51 11.73 -14.82
N PHE A 372 7.30 12.68 -13.94
CA PHE A 372 6.64 13.95 -14.26
C PHE A 372 7.62 15.11 -14.20
N MET A 373 7.55 15.97 -15.20
CA MET A 373 8.30 17.21 -15.29
C MET A 373 7.32 18.36 -15.48
N LEU A 374 7.23 19.24 -14.48
CA LEU A 374 6.43 20.45 -14.54
C LEU A 374 7.29 21.56 -15.13
N THR A 375 6.89 22.11 -16.29
CA THR A 375 7.66 23.12 -16.99
C THR A 375 6.90 24.43 -17.14
N GLY A 376 7.61 25.53 -17.21
CA GLY A 376 7.03 26.86 -17.45
C GLY A 376 7.79 27.94 -16.70
N ASP A 377 7.43 29.19 -16.95
CA ASP A 377 8.07 30.39 -16.42
C ASP A 377 7.90 30.55 -14.90
N LYS A 378 8.47 31.61 -14.35
CA LYS A 378 8.30 32.00 -12.94
C LYS A 378 6.85 32.37 -12.64
N ALA A 379 6.43 32.11 -11.40
CA ALA A 379 5.10 32.44 -10.87
C ALA A 379 3.91 31.76 -11.58
N ASN A 380 4.09 30.57 -12.14
CA ASN A 380 3.02 29.80 -12.79
C ASN A 380 2.49 28.62 -11.96
N GLY A 381 2.87 28.54 -10.68
CA GLY A 381 2.25 27.63 -9.71
C GLY A 381 2.88 26.24 -9.58
N LYS A 382 3.99 25.93 -10.28
CA LYS A 382 4.73 24.64 -10.16
C LYS A 382 5.04 24.28 -8.71
N SER A 383 5.74 25.17 -8.00
CA SER A 383 6.12 24.95 -6.59
C SER A 383 4.91 24.91 -5.64
N THR A 384 3.80 25.56 -6.01
CA THR A 384 2.55 25.43 -5.24
C THR A 384 1.97 24.04 -5.38
N PHE A 385 1.90 23.50 -6.60
CA PHE A 385 1.40 22.14 -6.85
C PHE A 385 2.28 21.08 -6.17
N ILE A 386 3.61 21.20 -6.26
CA ILE A 386 4.55 20.31 -5.54
C ILE A 386 4.33 20.40 -4.02
N SER A 387 4.12 21.60 -3.49
CA SER A 387 3.83 21.82 -2.07
C SER A 387 2.52 21.13 -1.65
N CYS A 388 1.47 21.21 -2.45
CA CYS A 388 0.22 20.48 -2.20
C CYS A 388 0.46 18.97 -2.13
N ILE A 389 1.17 18.38 -3.08
CA ILE A 389 1.49 16.94 -3.07
C ILE A 389 2.31 16.58 -1.82
N ARG A 390 3.29 17.41 -1.44
CA ARG A 390 4.07 17.20 -0.22
C ARG A 390 3.20 17.20 1.03
N THR A 391 2.27 18.16 1.14
CA THR A 391 1.33 18.24 2.26
C THR A 391 0.40 17.02 2.30
N ILE A 392 -0.17 16.64 1.16
CA ILE A 392 -1.05 15.47 1.04
C ILE A 392 -0.33 14.20 1.49
N LEU A 393 0.86 13.95 0.98
CA LEU A 393 1.61 12.74 1.29
C LEU A 393 2.21 12.74 2.70
N GLY A 394 2.55 13.91 3.22
CA GLY A 394 3.31 14.09 4.45
C GLY A 394 4.82 13.90 4.25
N GLU A 395 5.62 14.53 5.11
CA GLU A 395 7.10 14.52 5.05
C GLU A 395 7.68 13.09 5.17
N ALA A 396 7.04 12.23 5.94
CA ALA A 396 7.48 10.84 6.12
C ALA A 396 7.46 10.04 4.79
N ASN A 397 6.56 10.38 3.88
CA ASN A 397 6.35 9.67 2.60
C ASN A 397 7.03 10.34 1.40
N THR A 398 7.75 11.44 1.60
CA THR A 398 8.39 12.18 0.52
C THR A 398 9.91 12.24 0.67
N SER A 399 10.59 12.47 -0.44
CA SER A 399 12.00 12.89 -0.51
C SER A 399 12.11 14.07 -1.47
N ALA A 400 13.25 14.77 -1.43
CA ALA A 400 13.47 15.99 -2.21
C ALA A 400 14.85 15.96 -2.89
N LEU A 401 15.18 14.85 -3.55
CA LEU A 401 16.44 14.70 -4.27
C LEU A 401 16.32 15.35 -5.65
N ASP A 402 17.37 16.05 -6.06
CA ASP A 402 17.54 16.51 -7.43
C ASP A 402 17.84 15.31 -8.36
N LEU A 403 17.64 15.53 -9.67
CA LEU A 403 17.94 14.50 -10.67
C LEU A 403 19.39 14.01 -10.63
N LYS A 404 20.34 14.88 -10.32
CA LYS A 404 21.76 14.54 -10.17
C LYS A 404 22.01 13.63 -8.99
N GLU A 405 21.36 13.91 -7.87
CA GLU A 405 21.54 13.20 -6.61
C GLU A 405 21.00 11.77 -6.65
N LEU A 406 20.06 11.46 -7.57
CA LEU A 406 19.50 10.11 -7.71
C LEU A 406 20.57 9.03 -7.95
N GLY A 407 21.70 9.40 -8.58
CA GLY A 407 22.82 8.48 -8.88
C GLY A 407 23.89 8.42 -7.80
N ASP A 408 23.79 9.21 -6.74
CA ASP A 408 24.82 9.30 -5.72
C ASP A 408 24.73 8.15 -4.71
N ARG A 409 25.88 7.74 -4.20
CA ARG A 409 26.07 6.51 -3.41
C ARG A 409 25.09 6.36 -2.25
N PHE A 410 24.81 7.43 -1.50
CA PHE A 410 23.95 7.40 -0.31
C PHE A 410 22.54 7.95 -0.57
N SER A 411 22.38 8.80 -1.57
CA SER A 411 21.13 9.49 -1.87
C SER A 411 20.02 8.51 -2.27
N THR A 412 20.35 7.46 -3.01
CA THR A 412 19.38 6.41 -3.41
C THR A 412 18.68 5.77 -2.20
N SER A 413 19.32 5.72 -1.02
CA SER A 413 18.67 5.20 0.19
C SER A 413 17.55 6.11 0.71
N MET A 414 17.53 7.39 0.35
CA MET A 414 16.54 8.36 0.80
C MET A 414 15.17 8.16 0.14
N ILE A 415 15.11 7.45 -0.99
CA ILE A 415 13.84 7.11 -1.65
C ILE A 415 13.25 5.78 -1.18
N PHE A 416 13.99 5.02 -0.35
CA PHE A 416 13.49 3.76 0.20
C PHE A 416 12.23 4.00 1.03
N GLY A 417 11.13 3.31 0.67
CA GLY A 417 9.86 3.44 1.35
C GLY A 417 9.13 4.77 1.14
N LYS A 418 9.56 5.60 0.16
CA LYS A 418 8.90 6.87 -0.16
C LYS A 418 7.88 6.71 -1.28
N LEU A 419 6.77 7.43 -1.16
CA LEU A 419 5.72 7.49 -2.19
C LEU A 419 6.10 8.40 -3.35
N ALA A 420 6.72 9.55 -3.06
CA ALA A 420 7.19 10.47 -4.09
C ALA A 420 8.54 11.12 -3.75
N ASN A 421 9.32 11.39 -4.78
CA ASN A 421 10.45 12.30 -4.75
C ASN A 421 10.05 13.61 -5.44
N LEU A 422 10.13 14.72 -4.73
CA LEU A 422 9.64 16.03 -5.13
C LEU A 422 10.82 16.99 -5.26
N GLY A 423 11.43 17.05 -6.45
CA GLY A 423 12.51 17.99 -6.77
C GLY A 423 11.92 19.30 -7.32
N ASP A 424 12.00 20.36 -6.54
CA ASP A 424 11.47 21.66 -6.95
C ASP A 424 12.60 22.57 -7.47
N ASP A 425 12.37 23.25 -8.59
CA ASP A 425 13.30 24.19 -9.24
C ASP A 425 14.68 23.57 -9.54
N ILE A 426 14.65 22.37 -10.20
CA ILE A 426 15.90 21.70 -10.57
C ILE A 426 16.65 22.48 -11.66
N GLY A 427 18.00 22.49 -11.56
CA GLY A 427 18.85 23.15 -12.54
C GLY A 427 18.84 22.44 -13.91
N ASP A 428 19.33 23.16 -14.94
CA ASP A 428 19.44 22.70 -16.33
C ASP A 428 20.65 21.79 -16.60
N ASP A 429 21.22 21.24 -15.56
CA ASP A 429 22.42 20.42 -15.57
C ASP A 429 22.27 19.12 -16.38
N PHE A 430 23.30 18.82 -17.17
CA PHE A 430 23.33 17.66 -18.04
C PHE A 430 23.48 16.33 -17.29
N LEU A 431 22.52 15.40 -17.45
CA LEU A 431 22.56 14.07 -16.84
C LEU A 431 23.26 13.04 -17.73
N GLN A 432 24.17 12.27 -17.15
CA GLN A 432 24.96 11.27 -17.87
C GLN A 432 24.92 9.87 -17.22
N GLY A 433 25.15 8.86 -18.06
CA GLY A 433 25.60 7.52 -17.66
C GLY A 433 24.84 6.89 -16.50
N SER A 434 25.43 6.83 -15.33
CA SER A 434 24.87 6.17 -14.14
C SER A 434 23.59 6.84 -13.62
N GLN A 435 23.49 8.16 -13.67
CA GLN A 435 22.32 8.90 -13.20
C GLN A 435 21.07 8.57 -14.04
N VAL A 436 21.24 8.58 -15.38
CA VAL A 436 20.17 8.17 -16.32
C VAL A 436 19.77 6.71 -16.11
N ALA A 437 20.73 5.83 -15.82
CA ALA A 437 20.44 4.42 -15.57
C ALA A 437 19.62 4.22 -14.27
N VAL A 438 19.98 4.92 -13.19
CA VAL A 438 19.25 4.88 -11.92
C VAL A 438 17.86 5.49 -12.07
N PHE A 439 17.74 6.66 -12.73
CA PHE A 439 16.45 7.27 -13.05
C PHE A 439 15.51 6.27 -13.75
N LYS A 440 15.98 5.59 -14.80
CA LYS A 440 15.16 4.60 -15.55
C LYS A 440 14.68 3.48 -14.64
N LYS A 441 15.54 2.94 -13.78
CA LYS A 441 15.20 1.86 -12.86
C LYS A 441 14.18 2.31 -11.80
N ILE A 442 14.33 3.51 -11.25
CA ILE A 442 13.37 4.04 -10.27
C ILE A 442 11.99 4.17 -10.92
N VAL A 443 11.93 4.76 -12.11
CA VAL A 443 10.67 5.01 -12.82
C VAL A 443 9.94 3.72 -13.19
N THR A 444 10.67 2.63 -13.49
CA THR A 444 10.07 1.33 -13.82
C THR A 444 9.89 0.40 -12.62
N GLY A 445 10.35 0.79 -11.43
CA GLY A 445 10.30 -0.08 -10.24
C GLY A 445 11.29 -1.24 -10.30
N ASP A 446 12.30 -1.16 -11.17
CA ASP A 446 13.36 -2.17 -11.26
C ASP A 446 14.27 -2.13 -10.02
N ARG A 447 14.77 -3.29 -9.64
CA ARG A 447 15.63 -3.47 -8.47
C ARG A 447 16.86 -2.57 -8.53
N ILE A 448 17.08 -1.81 -7.47
CA ILE A 448 18.22 -0.91 -7.29
C ILE A 448 18.96 -1.22 -6.01
N LYS A 449 20.27 -0.91 -6.01
CA LYS A 449 21.12 -0.96 -4.83
C LYS A 449 21.11 0.39 -4.12
N ALA A 450 20.98 0.36 -2.81
CA ALA A 450 21.10 1.52 -1.93
C ALA A 450 22.08 1.26 -0.80
N GLU A 451 22.63 2.32 -0.24
CA GLU A 451 23.61 2.23 0.85
C GLU A 451 23.34 3.35 1.87
N ARG A 452 23.31 2.97 3.14
CA ARG A 452 23.27 3.93 4.26
C ARG A 452 24.65 4.04 4.88
N LYS A 453 25.04 5.23 5.35
CA LYS A 453 26.33 5.45 5.96
C LYS A 453 26.52 4.54 7.19
N GLY A 454 27.54 3.69 7.16
CA GLY A 454 27.88 2.76 8.25
C GLY A 454 26.97 1.53 8.35
N GLN A 455 26.23 1.20 7.29
CA GLN A 455 25.44 -0.03 7.18
C GLN A 455 25.79 -0.77 5.90
N ASP A 456 25.49 -2.07 5.86
CA ASP A 456 25.65 -2.86 4.65
C ASP A 456 24.70 -2.40 3.55
N PRO A 457 25.14 -2.47 2.28
CA PRO A 457 24.26 -2.18 1.15
C PRO A 457 23.08 -3.12 1.10
N PHE A 458 21.91 -2.61 0.68
CA PHE A 458 20.71 -3.40 0.47
C PHE A 458 20.11 -3.13 -0.91
N GLU A 459 19.23 -4.01 -1.36
CA GLU A 459 18.53 -3.88 -2.63
C GLU A 459 17.03 -3.84 -2.40
N PHE A 460 16.33 -3.05 -3.21
CA PHE A 460 14.88 -2.94 -3.15
C PHE A 460 14.28 -2.54 -4.50
N ASN A 461 12.99 -2.79 -4.66
CA ASN A 461 12.19 -2.32 -5.79
C ASN A 461 11.50 -1.01 -5.41
N PRO A 462 11.89 0.15 -5.98
CA PRO A 462 11.29 1.43 -5.67
C PRO A 462 9.89 1.53 -6.27
N TYR A 463 8.97 2.10 -5.51
CA TYR A 463 7.65 2.53 -5.99
C TYR A 463 7.49 4.05 -5.93
N THR A 464 8.56 4.75 -5.61
CA THR A 464 8.63 6.21 -5.52
C THR A 464 8.33 6.85 -6.87
N LYS A 465 7.36 7.79 -6.91
CA LYS A 465 7.10 8.59 -8.10
C LYS A 465 8.10 9.72 -8.19
N LEU A 466 8.66 9.93 -9.36
CA LEU A 466 9.56 11.04 -9.60
C LEU A 466 8.79 12.22 -10.18
N LEU A 467 8.74 13.31 -9.43
CA LEU A 467 8.12 14.58 -9.84
C LEU A 467 9.13 15.71 -9.67
N PHE A 468 9.37 16.44 -10.76
CA PHE A 468 10.29 17.56 -10.79
C PHE A 468 9.64 18.80 -11.35
N SER A 469 10.10 19.98 -10.93
CA SER A 469 9.81 21.23 -11.60
C SER A 469 11.10 21.86 -12.14
N ALA A 470 11.00 22.45 -13.31
CA ALA A 470 12.09 23.19 -13.94
C ALA A 470 11.54 24.35 -14.77
N ASN A 471 12.34 25.39 -14.98
CA ASN A 471 12.05 26.37 -16.01
C ASN A 471 12.45 25.80 -17.37
N ASP A 472 13.67 25.27 -17.47
CA ASP A 472 14.18 24.55 -18.62
C ASP A 472 14.49 23.09 -18.22
N ILE A 473 14.09 22.14 -19.05
CA ILE A 473 14.27 20.71 -18.73
C ILE A 473 15.74 20.34 -18.91
N PRO A 474 16.37 19.69 -17.92
CA PRO A 474 17.76 19.26 -18.04
C PRO A 474 17.97 18.33 -19.23
N ARG A 475 19.02 18.55 -20.00
CA ARG A 475 19.38 17.69 -21.12
C ARG A 475 19.85 16.33 -20.61
N MET A 476 19.26 15.26 -21.14
CA MET A 476 19.60 13.88 -20.76
C MET A 476 20.23 13.13 -21.92
N LYS A 477 21.44 12.59 -21.71
CA LYS A 477 22.12 11.78 -22.75
C LYS A 477 21.47 10.42 -22.87
N ASP A 478 20.44 10.32 -23.68
CA ASP A 478 19.75 9.06 -23.98
C ASP A 478 19.76 8.74 -25.45
N LYS A 479 20.67 7.82 -25.85
CA LYS A 479 20.80 7.38 -27.25
C LYS A 479 19.62 6.54 -27.75
N THR A 480 18.75 6.07 -26.86
CA THR A 480 17.73 5.07 -27.17
C THR A 480 16.31 5.62 -27.14
N GLY A 481 16.12 6.87 -26.71
CA GLY A 481 14.80 7.46 -26.45
C GLY A 481 14.06 6.82 -25.25
N ALA A 482 14.79 6.08 -24.42
CA ALA A 482 14.18 5.36 -23.31
C ALA A 482 13.78 6.29 -22.16
N VAL A 483 14.45 7.45 -22.00
CA VAL A 483 14.05 8.49 -21.06
C VAL A 483 12.79 9.19 -21.54
N LEU A 484 12.75 9.61 -22.80
CA LEU A 484 11.59 10.30 -23.40
C LEU A 484 10.29 9.54 -23.21
N ARG A 485 10.31 8.22 -23.41
CA ARG A 485 9.12 7.37 -23.19
C ARG A 485 8.64 7.31 -21.75
N ARG A 486 9.46 7.74 -20.81
CA ARG A 486 9.17 7.74 -19.37
C ARG A 486 8.84 9.11 -18.81
N LEU A 487 8.93 10.16 -19.62
CA LEU A 487 8.66 11.52 -19.22
C LEU A 487 7.24 11.94 -19.64
N VAL A 488 6.52 12.49 -18.68
CA VAL A 488 5.29 13.25 -18.89
C VAL A 488 5.62 14.71 -18.57
N ILE A 489 5.73 15.55 -19.62
CA ILE A 489 6.08 16.96 -19.50
C ILE A 489 4.79 17.76 -19.44
N ILE A 490 4.45 18.31 -18.28
CA ILE A 490 3.21 19.05 -18.05
C ILE A 490 3.50 20.54 -18.09
N PRO A 491 2.97 21.27 -19.10
CA PRO A 491 3.18 22.72 -19.18
C PRO A 491 2.32 23.47 -18.15
N PHE A 492 2.98 24.28 -17.33
CA PHE A 492 2.38 25.21 -16.39
C PHE A 492 2.41 26.62 -16.99
N ASN A 493 1.38 26.98 -17.73
CA ASN A 493 1.28 28.25 -18.47
C ASN A 493 0.40 29.27 -17.73
N ALA A 494 -0.12 28.94 -16.56
CA ALA A 494 -0.86 29.88 -15.73
C ALA A 494 0.06 30.99 -15.22
N ARG A 495 -0.49 32.18 -15.01
CA ARG A 495 0.22 33.32 -14.43
C ARG A 495 -0.47 33.73 -13.13
N PHE A 496 0.28 33.69 -12.05
CA PHE A 496 -0.16 34.13 -10.73
C PHE A 496 0.61 35.40 -10.36
N SER A 497 0.08 36.56 -10.77
CA SER A 497 0.66 37.85 -10.51
C SER A 497 -0.22 38.65 -9.56
N LYS A 498 0.39 39.52 -8.76
CA LYS A 498 -0.34 40.46 -7.90
C LYS A 498 -1.15 41.48 -8.75
N TYR A 499 -0.66 41.79 -9.92
CA TYR A 499 -1.26 42.79 -10.82
C TYR A 499 -1.74 42.12 -12.11
N LEU A 500 -2.84 42.63 -12.66
CA LEU A 500 -3.31 42.28 -13.99
C LEU A 500 -2.29 42.74 -15.07
N GLU A 501 -2.57 42.48 -16.33
CA GLU A 501 -1.69 42.81 -17.46
C GLU A 501 -1.36 44.31 -17.58
N ASP A 502 -2.21 45.18 -17.04
CA ASP A 502 -2.00 46.62 -16.97
C ASP A 502 -0.86 47.01 -16.00
N GLY A 503 -0.37 46.09 -15.17
CA GLY A 503 0.70 46.30 -14.20
C GLY A 503 0.33 47.19 -12.99
N VAL A 504 -0.93 47.63 -12.88
CA VAL A 504 -1.42 48.56 -11.85
C VAL A 504 -2.59 47.99 -11.07
N THR A 505 -3.56 47.40 -11.73
CA THR A 505 -4.76 46.83 -11.10
C THR A 505 -4.43 45.54 -10.38
N ILE A 506 -4.76 45.46 -9.08
CA ILE A 506 -4.58 44.20 -8.30
C ILE A 506 -5.56 43.15 -8.82
N ASP A 507 -5.05 41.98 -9.17
CA ASP A 507 -5.88 40.83 -9.50
C ASP A 507 -6.73 40.45 -8.28
N PRO A 508 -8.07 40.49 -8.34
CA PRO A 508 -8.95 40.15 -7.22
C PRO A 508 -8.80 38.66 -6.79
N LYS A 509 -8.25 37.81 -7.66
CA LYS A 509 -7.94 36.43 -7.39
C LYS A 509 -6.53 36.19 -6.83
N PHE A 510 -5.73 37.22 -6.67
CA PHE A 510 -4.39 37.10 -6.10
C PHE A 510 -4.48 36.80 -4.59
N ARG A 511 -3.88 35.70 -4.19
CA ARG A 511 -3.80 35.25 -2.79
C ARG A 511 -2.34 35.09 -2.40
N PRO A 512 -1.77 35.98 -1.59
CA PRO A 512 -0.35 35.93 -1.21
C PRO A 512 -0.01 34.70 -0.36
N TYR A 513 -0.99 34.17 0.36
CA TYR A 513 -0.83 33.06 1.28
C TYR A 513 -1.44 31.73 0.79
N ILE A 514 -1.71 31.62 -0.51
CA ILE A 514 -2.39 30.49 -1.13
C ILE A 514 -1.82 29.12 -0.70
N LYS A 515 -0.50 29.02 -0.52
CA LYS A 515 0.16 27.76 -0.09
C LYS A 515 -0.30 27.31 1.30
N TYR A 516 -0.55 28.24 2.21
CA TYR A 516 -1.03 27.93 3.56
C TYR A 516 -2.52 27.59 3.54
N GLU A 517 -3.31 28.30 2.77
CA GLU A 517 -4.74 28.07 2.62
C GLU A 517 -5.03 26.70 1.96
N LEU A 518 -4.21 26.27 1.01
CA LEU A 518 -4.30 24.95 0.39
C LEU A 518 -3.82 23.80 1.30
N ASN A 519 -3.15 24.09 2.39
CA ASN A 519 -2.73 23.12 3.39
C ASN A 519 -3.78 22.90 4.49
N GLU A 520 -4.90 23.62 4.45
CA GLU A 520 -6.02 23.39 5.37
C GLU A 520 -6.69 22.05 5.10
N GLN A 521 -7.22 21.42 6.14
CA GLN A 521 -7.79 20.08 6.09
C GLN A 521 -8.78 19.90 4.95
N SER A 522 -9.75 20.79 4.80
CA SER A 522 -10.79 20.70 3.76
C SER A 522 -10.23 20.73 2.33
N SER A 523 -9.16 21.53 2.11
CA SER A 523 -8.47 21.60 0.82
C SER A 523 -7.71 20.31 0.52
N VAL A 524 -7.02 19.76 1.53
CA VAL A 524 -6.26 18.53 1.40
C VAL A 524 -7.17 17.33 1.19
N GLU A 525 -8.26 17.19 1.96
CA GLU A 525 -9.23 16.10 1.78
C GLU A 525 -9.87 16.12 0.39
N TYR A 526 -10.19 17.31 -0.13
CA TYR A 526 -10.70 17.44 -1.50
C TYR A 526 -9.66 17.00 -2.54
N MET A 527 -8.39 17.43 -2.39
CA MET A 527 -7.32 17.00 -3.30
C MET A 527 -7.02 15.50 -3.20
N ILE A 528 -7.16 14.89 -2.03
CA ILE A 528 -7.09 13.43 -1.86
C ILE A 528 -8.21 12.75 -2.63
N LYS A 529 -9.45 13.21 -2.48
CA LYS A 529 -10.62 12.64 -3.17
C LYS A 529 -10.42 12.64 -4.69
N ILE A 530 -10.13 13.79 -5.28
CA ILE A 530 -9.92 13.88 -6.74
C ILE A 530 -8.68 13.10 -7.20
N GLY A 531 -7.67 12.99 -6.34
CA GLY A 531 -6.50 12.12 -6.57
C GLY A 531 -6.90 10.64 -6.62
N ILE A 532 -7.77 10.17 -5.72
CA ILE A 532 -8.31 8.80 -5.76
C ILE A 532 -9.13 8.58 -7.03
N GLU A 533 -9.96 9.54 -7.43
CA GLU A 533 -10.70 9.50 -8.70
C GLU A 533 -9.73 9.43 -9.91
N GLY A 534 -8.67 10.23 -9.88
CA GLY A 534 -7.58 10.19 -10.86
C GLY A 534 -6.86 8.84 -10.91
N LEU A 535 -6.58 8.23 -9.76
CA LEU A 535 -5.94 6.91 -9.70
C LEU A 535 -6.85 5.80 -10.23
N LYS A 536 -8.16 5.84 -9.93
CA LYS A 536 -9.13 4.92 -10.52
C LYS A 536 -9.11 5.02 -12.06
N ARG A 537 -9.13 6.24 -12.58
CA ARG A 537 -9.08 6.51 -14.03
C ARG A 537 -7.81 5.96 -14.68
N ILE A 538 -6.64 6.11 -14.02
CA ILE A 538 -5.36 5.54 -14.49
C ILE A 538 -5.44 4.01 -14.57
N ILE A 539 -5.97 3.37 -13.54
CA ILE A 539 -6.06 1.91 -13.45
C ILE A 539 -7.02 1.38 -14.53
N GLU A 540 -8.18 2.00 -14.70
CA GLU A 540 -9.19 1.63 -15.70
C GLU A 540 -8.64 1.76 -17.13
N ASN A 541 -7.92 2.85 -17.42
CA ASN A 541 -7.36 3.14 -18.74
C ASN A 541 -6.00 2.49 -18.99
N ASN A 542 -5.41 1.85 -17.98
CA ASN A 542 -4.03 1.35 -18.00
C ASN A 542 -3.04 2.43 -18.51
N GLY A 543 -3.20 3.66 -18.06
CA GLY A 543 -2.36 4.78 -18.47
C GLY A 543 -2.94 6.15 -18.10
N PHE A 544 -2.10 7.17 -18.29
CA PHE A 544 -2.48 8.57 -18.06
C PHE A 544 -3.31 9.15 -19.20
N THR A 545 -4.14 10.14 -18.88
CA THR A 545 -4.88 10.94 -19.86
C THR A 545 -3.92 11.56 -20.87
N LYS A 546 -4.19 11.33 -22.17
CA LYS A 546 -3.35 11.82 -23.27
C LYS A 546 -3.72 13.27 -23.61
N SER A 547 -2.73 14.16 -23.51
CA SER A 547 -2.88 15.57 -23.85
C SER A 547 -2.01 15.93 -25.06
N LYS A 548 -2.61 16.63 -26.03
CA LYS A 548 -1.86 17.17 -27.19
C LYS A 548 -0.78 18.16 -26.74
N LYS A 549 -1.04 18.98 -25.71
CA LYS A 549 -0.08 19.95 -25.17
C LYS A 549 1.13 19.24 -24.54
N VAL A 550 0.88 18.17 -23.78
CA VAL A 550 1.95 17.35 -23.19
C VAL A 550 2.78 16.69 -24.30
N GLN A 551 2.12 16.17 -25.35
CA GLN A 551 2.85 15.59 -26.48
C GLN A 551 3.70 16.63 -27.22
N GLN A 552 3.18 17.83 -27.43
CA GLN A 552 3.95 18.93 -28.04
C GLN A 552 5.19 19.27 -27.21
N GLN A 553 5.06 19.41 -25.90
CA GLN A 553 6.21 19.65 -25.03
C GLN A 553 7.26 18.52 -25.10
N LEU A 554 6.80 17.28 -25.16
CA LEU A 554 7.71 16.14 -25.32
C LEU A 554 8.42 16.15 -26.67
N ASP A 555 7.71 16.51 -27.74
CA ASP A 555 8.28 16.62 -29.10
C ASP A 555 9.30 17.78 -29.19
N GLU A 556 8.99 18.94 -28.58
CA GLU A 556 9.91 20.08 -28.45
C GLU A 556 11.18 19.66 -27.70
N TYR A 557 11.03 19.03 -26.55
CA TYR A 557 12.14 18.52 -25.75
C TYR A 557 12.98 17.47 -26.54
N GLU A 558 12.31 16.59 -27.29
CA GLU A 558 13.02 15.62 -28.15
C GLU A 558 13.83 16.34 -29.23
N ASN A 559 13.29 17.39 -29.84
CA ASN A 559 13.97 18.16 -30.88
C ASN A 559 15.21 18.85 -30.31
N GLU A 560 15.09 19.49 -29.17
CA GLU A 560 16.19 20.18 -28.48
C GLU A 560 17.29 19.20 -28.01
N ASN A 561 16.94 17.99 -27.62
CA ASN A 561 17.90 16.98 -27.13
C ASN A 561 18.46 16.06 -28.22
N ASN A 562 17.87 16.06 -29.41
CA ASN A 562 18.26 15.18 -30.50
C ASN A 562 18.79 15.99 -31.69
N PRO A 563 20.12 16.27 -31.74
CA PRO A 563 20.71 17.09 -32.80
C PRO A 563 20.42 16.58 -34.22
N ILE A 564 20.15 15.28 -34.37
CA ILE A 564 19.83 14.71 -35.70
C ILE A 564 18.40 15.06 -36.11
N LYS A 565 17.45 15.06 -35.18
CA LYS A 565 16.05 15.39 -35.48
C LYS A 565 15.93 16.87 -35.86
N GLY A 566 16.49 17.75 -35.05
CA GLY A 566 16.56 19.17 -35.37
C GLY A 566 17.27 19.45 -36.70
N PHE A 567 18.40 18.77 -36.96
CA PHE A 567 19.11 18.90 -38.24
C PHE A 567 18.25 18.49 -39.44
N ILE A 568 17.49 17.38 -39.32
CA ILE A 568 16.60 16.91 -40.40
C ILE A 568 15.44 17.88 -40.64
N GLU A 569 14.87 18.44 -39.55
CA GLU A 569 13.77 19.41 -39.63
C GLU A 569 14.20 20.72 -40.27
N ASP A 570 15.38 21.25 -39.90
CA ASP A 570 15.91 22.51 -40.47
C ASP A 570 16.37 22.40 -41.90
N TYR A 571 17.00 21.29 -42.27
CA TYR A 571 17.62 21.15 -43.57
C TYR A 571 16.78 20.39 -44.62
N GLY A 572 15.83 19.59 -44.18
CA GLY A 572 14.99 18.76 -45.02
C GLY A 572 15.71 17.54 -45.62
N ILE A 573 14.92 16.52 -46.04
CA ILE A 573 15.45 15.31 -46.64
C ILE A 573 16.13 15.59 -47.97
N GLU A 574 15.65 16.58 -48.74
CA GLU A 574 16.11 16.97 -50.04
C GLU A 574 17.59 17.41 -50.04
N THR A 575 18.06 17.96 -48.92
CA THR A 575 19.46 18.39 -48.78
C THR A 575 20.40 17.28 -48.32
N ILE A 576 19.83 16.11 -47.97
CA ILE A 576 20.56 14.95 -47.46
C ILE A 576 20.62 13.84 -48.53
N GLU A 577 19.53 13.62 -49.25
CA GLU A 577 19.42 12.63 -50.31
C GLU A 577 20.32 12.99 -51.47
N ASN A 578 21.02 11.98 -52.01
CA ASN A 578 22.00 12.08 -53.11
C ASN A 578 23.27 12.89 -52.78
N GLU A 579 23.45 13.28 -51.53
CA GLU A 579 24.61 14.04 -51.08
C GLU A 579 25.68 13.16 -50.42
N ALA A 580 26.94 13.60 -50.52
CA ALA A 580 28.05 12.87 -49.91
C ALA A 580 27.92 12.87 -48.36
N THR A 581 28.04 11.69 -47.75
CA THR A 581 27.92 11.49 -46.31
C THR A 581 28.89 12.38 -45.50
N ALA A 582 30.03 12.77 -46.10
CA ALA A 582 31.01 13.65 -45.47
C ALA A 582 30.53 15.10 -45.43
N ASP A 583 29.87 15.58 -46.48
CA ASP A 583 29.41 16.96 -46.61
C ASP A 583 28.14 17.15 -45.78
N VAL A 584 27.24 16.18 -45.78
CA VAL A 584 26.08 16.17 -44.87
C VAL A 584 26.56 16.18 -43.40
N TYR A 585 27.57 15.38 -43.06
CA TYR A 585 28.10 15.37 -41.70
C TYR A 585 28.76 16.71 -41.30
N LYS A 586 29.43 17.37 -42.22
CA LYS A 586 30.01 18.70 -41.97
C LYS A 586 28.92 19.76 -41.69
N ARG A 587 27.84 19.74 -42.48
CA ARG A 587 26.67 20.62 -42.24
C ARG A 587 26.04 20.34 -40.88
N TYR A 588 25.92 19.04 -40.53
CA TYR A 588 25.45 18.64 -39.19
C TYR A 588 26.36 19.14 -38.07
N GLN A 589 27.67 19.13 -38.23
CA GLN A 589 28.61 19.70 -37.27
C GLN A 589 28.42 21.20 -37.09
N THR A 590 28.23 21.93 -38.19
CA THR A 590 27.93 23.37 -38.17
C THR A 590 26.62 23.61 -37.45
N PHE A 591 25.55 22.90 -37.80
CA PHE A 591 24.26 22.98 -37.14
C PHE A 591 24.39 22.76 -35.60
N CYS A 592 25.13 21.73 -35.20
CA CYS A 592 25.36 21.50 -33.77
C CYS A 592 26.13 22.63 -33.09
N ALA A 593 27.11 23.21 -33.77
CA ALA A 593 27.89 24.33 -33.23
C ALA A 593 27.00 25.59 -33.06
N ASP A 594 26.19 25.92 -34.08
CA ASP A 594 25.29 27.07 -34.07
C ASP A 594 24.19 26.94 -33.00
N ASN A 595 23.79 25.73 -32.66
CA ASN A 595 22.78 25.44 -31.64
C ASN A 595 23.36 25.00 -30.30
N ASN A 596 24.63 25.22 -30.02
CA ASN A 596 25.30 24.82 -28.77
C ASN A 596 25.15 23.32 -28.43
N MET A 597 25.09 22.47 -29.46
CA MET A 597 24.94 21.01 -29.30
C MET A 597 26.26 20.29 -29.58
N GLN A 598 26.46 19.12 -28.96
CA GLN A 598 27.60 18.27 -29.26
C GLN A 598 27.31 17.32 -30.43
N PRO A 599 28.06 17.36 -31.55
CA PRO A 599 27.82 16.48 -32.66
C PRO A 599 28.13 15.02 -32.30
N MET A 600 27.31 14.10 -32.80
CA MET A 600 27.60 12.66 -32.73
C MET A 600 28.77 12.32 -33.68
N GLY A 601 29.50 11.29 -33.34
CA GLY A 601 30.54 10.78 -34.27
C GLY A 601 29.97 10.36 -35.63
N LYS A 602 30.71 10.60 -36.71
CA LYS A 602 30.29 10.40 -38.10
C LYS A 602 29.62 9.05 -38.40
N ILE A 603 30.14 7.95 -37.79
CA ILE A 603 29.57 6.61 -37.97
C ILE A 603 28.17 6.51 -37.39
N VAL A 604 27.98 7.06 -36.15
CA VAL A 604 26.70 7.05 -35.46
C VAL A 604 25.70 7.93 -36.20
N PHE A 605 26.10 9.14 -36.60
CA PHE A 605 25.32 10.05 -37.43
C PHE A 605 24.81 9.36 -38.71
N SER A 606 25.70 8.76 -39.51
CA SER A 606 25.33 8.08 -40.75
C SER A 606 24.34 6.93 -40.53
N LYS A 607 24.51 6.14 -39.46
CA LYS A 607 23.56 5.09 -39.09
C LYS A 607 22.17 5.65 -38.69
N GLN A 608 22.14 6.75 -37.99
CA GLN A 608 20.89 7.38 -37.58
C GLN A 608 20.14 8.03 -38.74
N ILE A 609 20.84 8.73 -39.64
CA ILE A 609 20.26 9.29 -40.86
C ILE A 609 19.67 8.17 -41.71
N LYS A 610 20.46 7.10 -42.00
CA LYS A 610 19.98 5.92 -42.72
C LYS A 610 18.66 5.40 -42.13
N LYS A 611 18.63 5.15 -40.82
CA LYS A 611 17.48 4.57 -40.13
C LYS A 611 16.24 5.49 -40.12
N ARG A 612 16.45 6.81 -39.90
CA ARG A 612 15.33 7.76 -39.74
C ARG A 612 14.69 8.16 -41.06
N LEU A 613 15.50 8.27 -42.13
CA LEU A 613 15.05 8.71 -43.45
C LEU A 613 14.86 7.57 -44.44
N HIS A 614 15.02 6.30 -43.99
CA HIS A 614 14.97 5.13 -44.87
C HIS A 614 15.87 5.26 -46.09
N LEU A 615 17.14 5.67 -45.83
CA LEU A 615 18.15 5.85 -46.86
C LEU A 615 19.19 4.73 -46.79
N GLU A 616 19.77 4.37 -47.94
CA GLU A 616 20.95 3.52 -48.06
C GLU A 616 22.22 4.36 -48.25
N ILE A 617 23.38 3.76 -47.94
CA ILE A 617 24.69 4.39 -48.20
C ILE A 617 25.38 3.55 -49.25
N ILE A 618 25.52 4.14 -50.44
CA ILE A 618 26.22 3.51 -51.56
C ILE A 618 27.50 4.28 -51.91
N SER A 619 28.40 3.62 -52.61
CA SER A 619 29.59 4.28 -53.22
C SER A 619 29.26 4.76 -54.62
N SER A 620 29.38 6.06 -54.86
CA SER A 620 29.13 6.69 -56.15
C SER A 620 30.32 7.55 -56.55
N ARG A 621 30.49 7.77 -57.85
CA ARG A 621 31.57 8.61 -58.38
C ARG A 621 31.05 10.02 -58.57
N ILE A 622 31.53 10.95 -57.77
CA ILE A 622 31.23 12.38 -57.84
C ILE A 622 32.56 13.10 -58.11
N ASP A 623 32.60 13.98 -59.10
CA ASP A 623 33.77 14.81 -59.45
C ASP A 623 35.07 13.95 -59.57
N ASN A 624 35.00 12.83 -60.26
CA ASN A 624 36.10 11.90 -60.44
C ASN A 624 36.63 11.21 -59.16
N THR A 625 35.95 11.40 -58.01
CA THR A 625 36.31 10.78 -56.73
C THR A 625 35.20 9.83 -56.28
N VAL A 626 35.57 8.63 -55.75
CA VAL A 626 34.59 7.72 -55.17
C VAL A 626 34.21 8.24 -53.78
N ARG A 627 32.92 8.60 -53.59
CA ARG A 627 32.36 9.08 -52.30
C ARG A 627 31.19 8.19 -51.90
N LYS A 628 30.97 8.10 -50.58
CA LYS A 628 29.75 7.48 -50.03
C LYS A 628 28.65 8.53 -50.01
N ILE A 629 27.48 8.18 -50.56
CA ILE A 629 26.30 9.06 -50.63
C ILE A 629 25.10 8.38 -49.96
N PHE A 630 24.16 9.20 -49.48
CA PHE A 630 22.84 8.75 -49.03
C PHE A 630 21.89 8.69 -50.24
N VAL A 631 21.20 7.54 -50.41
CA VAL A 631 20.21 7.36 -51.51
C VAL A 631 18.95 6.73 -50.92
N ARG A 632 17.80 6.95 -51.54
CA ARG A 632 16.58 6.22 -51.20
C ARG A 632 16.73 4.73 -51.46
N GLU A 633 16.10 3.91 -50.56
CA GLU A 633 15.94 2.48 -50.83
C GLU A 633 15.14 2.19 -52.06
#